data_d60a7ba65bc37ba3323d1ff0cd368ee1
#
_entry.id   d60a7ba65bc37ba3323d1ff0cd368ee1
#
_cell.length_a   1.000
_cell.length_b   1.000
_cell.length_c   1.000
_cell.angle_alpha   90.00
_cell.angle_beta   90.00
_cell.angle_gamma   90.00
#
_symmetry.space_group_name_H-M   'P 1'
#
loop_
_entity.id
_entity.type
_entity.pdbx_description
1 polymer ?
#
loop_
_entity_poly.entity_id
_entity_poly.type
_entity_poly.pdbx_seq_one_letter_code
_entity_poly.pdbx_strand_id
1 'polypeptide(L)'
;MAKIVFSHGNSFPAGTYNLLFSHLRQRGFDIAAIDRFGHDAQYPVTSNWPHLVQQLADFAAQQVAASGERVFLVGHSLGGILSVMAAAQHPQLARGVLMLDSPLISGWRATTVGVAKHTQIVGAWSPGRVSRQRRISWASTAEALEHFGKKK
;
A
#
# COMPACT_ATOMS: atom_id res chain seq x y z
N MET A 1 21.80 0.50 9.39
CA MET A 1 20.67 1.46 9.46
C MET A 1 19.42 0.67 9.12
N ALA A 2 18.37 0.75 9.97
CA ALA A 2 17.18 -0.05 9.73
C ALA A 2 16.46 0.42 8.43
N LYS A 3 16.19 -0.53 7.54
CA LYS A 3 15.55 -0.26 6.25
C LYS A 3 14.04 -0.50 6.32
N ILE A 4 13.30 0.48 5.83
CA ILE A 4 11.86 0.42 5.64
C ILE A 4 11.56 0.28 4.15
N VAL A 5 10.80 -0.74 3.78
CA VAL A 5 10.14 -0.83 2.48
C VAL A 5 8.71 -0.36 2.66
N PHE A 6 8.38 0.76 2.04
CA PHE A 6 7.08 1.40 2.20
C PHE A 6 6.15 1.09 1.03
N SER A 7 4.91 0.71 1.36
CA SER A 7 3.84 0.40 0.42
C SER A 7 2.72 1.43 0.52
N HIS A 8 2.49 2.16 -0.55
CA HIS A 8 1.51 3.25 -0.58
C HIS A 8 0.06 2.76 -0.60
N GLY A 9 -0.86 3.65 -0.21
CA GLY A 9 -2.31 3.43 -0.31
C GLY A 9 -2.80 3.50 -1.75
N ASN A 10 -3.97 2.90 -2.01
CA ASN A 10 -4.60 2.94 -3.32
C ASN A 10 -4.79 4.40 -3.80
N SER A 11 -4.36 4.71 -5.01
CA SER A 11 -4.41 6.05 -5.63
C SER A 11 -3.54 7.14 -4.97
N PHE A 12 -2.59 6.75 -4.10
CA PHE A 12 -1.63 7.66 -3.48
C PHE A 12 -0.20 7.17 -3.77
N PRO A 13 0.43 7.58 -4.87
CA PRO A 13 1.79 7.16 -5.20
C PRO A 13 2.79 7.51 -4.10
N ALA A 14 3.94 6.82 -4.06
CA ALA A 14 4.92 6.96 -2.99
C ALA A 14 5.35 8.41 -2.73
N GLY A 15 5.42 9.24 -3.77
CA GLY A 15 5.73 10.67 -3.64
C GLY A 15 4.78 11.45 -2.73
N THR A 16 3.54 10.98 -2.52
CA THR A 16 2.57 11.59 -1.58
C THR A 16 3.07 11.53 -0.13
N TYR A 17 3.98 10.60 0.19
CA TYR A 17 4.52 10.37 1.54
C TYR A 17 5.89 11.03 1.77
N ASN A 18 6.36 11.90 0.89
CA ASN A 18 7.69 12.48 0.96
C ASN A 18 7.97 13.20 2.29
N LEU A 19 6.97 13.86 2.88
CA LEU A 19 7.12 14.49 4.19
C LEU A 19 7.35 13.44 5.29
N LEU A 20 6.59 12.35 5.29
CA LEU A 20 6.79 11.21 6.21
C LEU A 20 8.19 10.61 6.01
N PHE A 21 8.59 10.39 4.76
CA PHE A 21 9.90 9.83 4.44
C PHE A 21 11.04 10.72 4.93
N SER A 22 10.92 12.05 4.78
CA SER A 22 11.94 12.97 5.29
C SER A 22 12.10 12.90 6.80
N HIS A 23 10.98 12.85 7.55
CA HIS A 23 11.00 12.69 8.99
C HIS A 23 11.58 11.35 9.46
N LEU A 24 11.31 10.27 8.75
CA LEU A 24 11.88 8.97 9.06
C LEU A 24 13.38 8.92 8.78
N ARG A 25 13.82 9.49 7.65
CA ARG A 25 15.25 9.60 7.34
C ARG A 25 16.01 10.42 8.37
N GLN A 26 15.45 11.54 8.85
CA GLN A 26 16.05 12.33 9.94
C GLN A 26 16.21 11.54 11.25
N ARG A 27 15.40 10.48 11.43
CA ARG A 27 15.50 9.55 12.58
C ARG A 27 16.38 8.32 12.30
N GLY A 28 17.12 8.33 11.19
CA GLY A 28 18.08 7.28 10.90
C GLY A 28 17.50 6.03 10.22
N PHE A 29 16.32 6.13 9.62
CA PHE A 29 15.78 5.06 8.78
C PHE A 29 16.18 5.24 7.32
N ASP A 30 16.52 4.14 6.64
CA ASP A 30 16.64 4.10 5.20
C ASP A 30 15.30 3.71 4.58
N ILE A 31 14.78 4.52 3.63
CA ILE A 31 13.44 4.34 3.07
C ILE A 31 13.54 4.00 1.59
N ALA A 32 13.02 2.83 1.23
CA ALA A 32 12.75 2.43 -0.14
C ALA A 32 11.23 2.27 -0.36
N ALA A 33 10.73 2.63 -1.52
CA ALA A 33 9.32 2.51 -1.86
C ALA A 33 9.11 2.20 -3.33
N ILE A 34 8.11 1.38 -3.64
CA ILE A 34 7.60 1.24 -5.01
C ILE A 34 6.81 2.50 -5.33
N ASP A 35 7.15 3.19 -6.42
CA ASP A 35 6.51 4.46 -6.78
C ASP A 35 5.01 4.30 -7.01
N ARG A 36 4.61 3.29 -7.80
CA ARG A 36 3.21 3.02 -8.13
C ARG A 36 2.92 1.54 -8.27
N PHE A 37 2.11 0.99 -7.39
CA PHE A 37 1.53 -0.33 -7.58
C PHE A 37 0.51 -0.31 -8.73
N GLY A 38 0.44 -1.42 -9.50
CA GLY A 38 -0.53 -1.61 -10.57
C GLY A 38 -0.21 -0.89 -11.89
N HIS A 39 0.99 -0.33 -12.03
CA HIS A 39 1.48 0.31 -13.25
C HIS A 39 2.60 -0.47 -13.95
N ASP A 40 2.99 -1.61 -13.41
CA ASP A 40 3.97 -2.50 -14.00
C ASP A 40 3.25 -3.69 -14.66
N ALA A 41 3.48 -3.89 -15.97
CA ALA A 41 2.84 -4.96 -16.73
C ALA A 41 3.21 -6.37 -16.25
N GLN A 42 4.36 -6.52 -15.57
CA GLN A 42 4.78 -7.78 -14.96
C GLN A 42 3.93 -8.17 -13.75
N TYR A 43 3.30 -7.18 -13.10
CA TYR A 43 2.49 -7.35 -11.91
C TYR A 43 1.07 -6.81 -12.11
N PRO A 44 0.24 -7.47 -12.94
CA PRO A 44 -1.10 -6.97 -13.27
C PRO A 44 -2.02 -6.93 -12.05
N VAL A 45 -2.93 -5.96 -12.04
CA VAL A 45 -3.94 -5.85 -10.98
C VAL A 45 -5.02 -6.90 -11.19
N THR A 46 -5.08 -7.86 -10.29
CA THR A 46 -6.09 -8.92 -10.29
C THR A 46 -6.79 -9.02 -8.95
N SER A 47 -7.85 -9.83 -8.87
CA SER A 47 -8.59 -10.05 -7.61
C SER A 47 -7.67 -10.58 -6.51
N ASN A 48 -7.83 -10.07 -5.29
CA ASN A 48 -7.01 -10.39 -4.11
C ASN A 48 -5.50 -10.03 -4.22
N TRP A 49 -5.10 -9.30 -5.26
CA TRP A 49 -3.78 -8.67 -5.46
C TRP A 49 -2.54 -9.58 -5.40
N PRO A 50 -2.57 -10.86 -5.85
CA PRO A 50 -1.43 -11.75 -5.71
C PRO A 50 -0.18 -11.20 -6.40
N HIS A 51 -0.33 -10.56 -7.56
CA HIS A 51 0.79 -9.98 -8.32
C HIS A 51 1.37 -8.74 -7.64
N LEU A 52 0.55 -7.90 -6.98
CA LEU A 52 1.06 -6.77 -6.20
C LEU A 52 1.78 -7.22 -4.94
N VAL A 53 1.33 -8.32 -4.32
CA VAL A 53 2.05 -8.97 -3.21
C VAL A 53 3.40 -9.48 -3.69
N GLN A 54 3.44 -10.14 -4.85
CA GLN A 54 4.69 -10.60 -5.45
C GLN A 54 5.62 -9.44 -5.80
N GLN A 55 5.11 -8.35 -6.40
CA GLN A 55 5.89 -7.14 -6.68
C GLN A 55 6.55 -6.58 -5.41
N LEU A 56 5.79 -6.53 -4.31
CA LEU A 56 6.33 -6.07 -3.02
C LEU A 56 7.39 -7.04 -2.48
N ALA A 57 7.16 -8.35 -2.59
CA ALA A 57 8.11 -9.36 -2.14
C ALA A 57 9.42 -9.30 -2.94
N ASP A 58 9.35 -9.19 -4.27
CA ASP A 58 10.52 -9.07 -5.15
C ASP A 58 11.31 -7.79 -4.85
N PHE A 59 10.61 -6.68 -4.66
CA PHE A 59 11.24 -5.42 -4.27
C PHE A 59 11.90 -5.50 -2.89
N ALA A 60 11.23 -6.11 -1.91
CA ALA A 60 11.80 -6.32 -0.58
C ALA A 60 13.02 -7.26 -0.63
N ALA A 61 12.97 -8.32 -1.45
CA ALA A 61 14.10 -9.23 -1.65
C ALA A 61 15.33 -8.51 -2.23
N GLN A 62 15.15 -7.60 -3.19
CA GLN A 62 16.21 -6.75 -3.71
C GLN A 62 16.83 -5.88 -2.60
N GLN A 63 15.99 -5.30 -1.72
CA GLN A 63 16.49 -4.49 -0.62
C GLN A 63 17.26 -5.32 0.43
N VAL A 64 16.79 -6.54 0.71
CA VAL A 64 17.47 -7.49 1.60
C VAL A 64 18.81 -7.90 0.99
N ALA A 65 18.86 -8.24 -0.30
CA ALA A 65 20.09 -8.61 -0.99
C ALA A 65 21.14 -7.48 -0.98
N ALA A 66 20.67 -6.24 -1.13
CA ALA A 66 21.56 -5.06 -1.13
C ALA A 66 22.10 -4.72 0.27
N SER A 67 21.35 -4.98 1.34
CA SER A 67 21.74 -4.61 2.73
C SER A 67 22.28 -5.76 3.56
N GLY A 68 22.03 -7.00 3.17
CA GLY A 68 22.28 -8.20 3.98
C GLY A 68 21.34 -8.36 5.18
N GLU A 69 20.35 -7.46 5.36
CA GLU A 69 19.46 -7.45 6.51
C GLU A 69 17.99 -7.49 6.08
N ARG A 70 17.15 -8.16 6.90
CA ARG A 70 15.69 -8.11 6.72
C ARG A 70 15.17 -6.70 6.90
N VAL A 71 14.10 -6.35 6.15
CA VAL A 71 13.49 -5.03 6.14
C VAL A 71 12.24 -4.94 7.03
N PHE A 72 11.87 -3.73 7.43
CA PHE A 72 10.53 -3.47 7.94
C PHE A 72 9.60 -3.20 6.77
N LEU A 73 8.49 -3.95 6.67
CA LEU A 73 7.43 -3.67 5.71
C LEU A 73 6.43 -2.72 6.35
N VAL A 74 6.34 -1.52 5.82
CA VAL A 74 5.42 -0.49 6.33
C VAL A 74 4.45 -0.10 5.22
N GLY A 75 3.15 -0.13 5.50
CA GLY A 75 2.18 0.16 4.45
C GLY A 75 0.96 0.93 4.95
N HIS A 76 0.45 1.81 4.09
CA HIS A 76 -0.77 2.56 4.34
C HIS A 76 -1.94 1.95 3.56
N SER A 77 -3.10 1.78 4.23
CA SER A 77 -4.33 1.30 3.61
C SER A 77 -4.10 -0.02 2.83
N LEU A 78 -4.29 -0.06 1.52
CA LEU A 78 -3.99 -1.22 0.67
C LEU A 78 -2.54 -1.69 0.86
N GLY A 79 -1.58 -0.75 0.92
CA GLY A 79 -0.17 -1.08 1.13
C GLY A 79 0.11 -1.83 2.42
N GLY A 80 -0.66 -1.55 3.50
CA GLY A 80 -0.58 -2.31 4.75
C GLY A 80 -1.05 -3.76 4.58
N ILE A 81 -2.13 -3.97 3.83
CA ILE A 81 -2.63 -5.32 3.51
C ILE A 81 -1.58 -6.09 2.68
N LEU A 82 -1.03 -5.46 1.64
CA LEU A 82 0.03 -6.07 0.82
C LEU A 82 1.26 -6.42 1.67
N SER A 83 1.65 -5.56 2.62
CA SER A 83 2.78 -5.78 3.52
C SER A 83 2.57 -7.00 4.42
N VAL A 84 1.37 -7.17 4.99
CA VAL A 84 1.04 -8.36 5.79
C VAL A 84 1.06 -9.62 4.94
N MET A 85 0.46 -9.57 3.74
CA MET A 85 0.42 -10.72 2.83
C MET A 85 1.82 -11.12 2.37
N ALA A 86 2.67 -10.16 2.01
CA ALA A 86 4.04 -10.40 1.62
C ALA A 86 4.87 -10.98 2.77
N ALA A 87 4.73 -10.47 3.99
CA ALA A 87 5.42 -11.01 5.16
C ALA A 87 4.95 -12.44 5.51
N ALA A 88 3.66 -12.74 5.34
CA ALA A 88 3.13 -14.07 5.58
C ALA A 88 3.64 -15.11 4.56
N GLN A 89 3.81 -14.71 3.30
CA GLN A 89 4.32 -15.58 2.23
C GLN A 89 5.85 -15.69 2.23
N HIS A 90 6.55 -14.62 2.64
CA HIS A 90 8.00 -14.50 2.62
C HIS A 90 8.55 -13.99 3.96
N PRO A 91 8.37 -14.72 5.08
CA PRO A 91 8.75 -14.27 6.42
C PRO A 91 10.25 -14.00 6.56
N GLN A 92 11.07 -14.61 5.72
CA GLN A 92 12.53 -14.41 5.68
C GLN A 92 12.93 -12.98 5.25
N LEU A 93 12.06 -12.24 4.56
CA LEU A 93 12.34 -10.88 4.10
C LEU A 93 12.01 -9.84 5.16
N ALA A 94 11.01 -10.11 6.01
CA ALA A 94 10.47 -9.14 6.94
C ALA A 94 11.09 -9.27 8.34
N ARG A 95 11.60 -8.16 8.88
CA ARG A 95 11.95 -8.00 10.29
C ARG A 95 10.72 -7.67 11.14
N GLY A 96 9.74 -7.01 10.55
CA GLY A 96 8.46 -6.66 11.16
C GLY A 96 7.55 -5.99 10.15
N VAL A 97 6.27 -5.87 10.51
CA VAL A 97 5.24 -5.20 9.68
C VAL A 97 4.56 -4.11 10.50
N LEU A 98 4.38 -2.94 9.87
CA LEU A 98 3.58 -1.84 10.43
C LEU A 98 2.49 -1.45 9.43
N MET A 99 1.24 -1.50 9.89
CA MET A 99 0.08 -1.08 9.13
C MET A 99 -0.38 0.31 9.58
N LEU A 100 -0.51 1.23 8.63
CA LEU A 100 -0.99 2.59 8.87
C LEU A 100 -2.38 2.71 8.26
N ASP A 101 -3.39 2.95 9.09
CA ASP A 101 -4.80 3.12 8.67
C ASP A 101 -5.25 2.04 7.66
N SER A 102 -4.94 0.78 7.98
CA SER A 102 -5.24 -0.37 7.13
C SER A 102 -6.26 -1.28 7.82
N PRO A 103 -7.44 -1.48 7.25
CA PRO A 103 -8.44 -2.37 7.84
C PRO A 103 -7.97 -3.83 7.75
N LEU A 104 -7.80 -4.48 8.87
CA LEU A 104 -7.57 -5.93 8.96
C LEU A 104 -8.87 -6.63 9.34
N ILE A 105 -9.43 -7.38 8.40
CA ILE A 105 -10.62 -8.20 8.62
C ILE A 105 -10.15 -9.64 8.77
N SER A 106 -10.33 -10.22 9.96
CA SER A 106 -9.89 -11.58 10.27
C SER A 106 -11.05 -12.47 10.74
N GLY A 107 -10.80 -13.78 10.78
CA GLY A 107 -11.73 -14.78 11.29
C GLY A 107 -13.03 -14.90 10.47
N TRP A 108 -14.14 -15.19 11.13
CA TRP A 108 -15.45 -15.40 10.50
C TRP A 108 -15.94 -14.17 9.69
N ARG A 109 -15.53 -12.96 10.06
CA ARG A 109 -15.85 -11.74 9.32
C ARG A 109 -15.18 -11.70 7.94
N ALA A 110 -13.96 -12.24 7.81
CA ALA A 110 -13.31 -12.38 6.52
C ALA A 110 -14.06 -13.36 5.60
N THR A 111 -14.57 -14.46 6.17
CA THR A 111 -15.38 -15.45 5.47
C THR A 111 -16.71 -14.84 4.99
N THR A 112 -17.40 -14.08 5.84
CA THR A 112 -18.66 -13.40 5.47
C THR A 112 -18.46 -12.35 4.37
N VAL A 113 -17.37 -11.58 4.40
CA VAL A 113 -17.01 -10.66 3.32
C VAL A 113 -16.65 -11.42 2.03
N GLY A 114 -15.99 -12.57 2.14
CA GLY A 114 -15.70 -13.47 1.01
C GLY A 114 -16.98 -13.97 0.34
N VAL A 115 -17.93 -14.47 1.11
CA VAL A 115 -19.25 -14.93 0.63
C VAL A 115 -20.05 -13.76 0.06
N ALA A 116 -20.04 -12.60 0.73
CA ALA A 116 -20.77 -11.42 0.28
C ALA A 116 -20.19 -10.79 -1.02
N LYS A 117 -18.91 -11.02 -1.36
CA LYS A 117 -18.33 -10.64 -2.66
C LYS A 117 -19.03 -11.32 -3.85
N HIS A 118 -19.63 -12.49 -3.65
CA HIS A 118 -20.43 -13.18 -4.67
C HIS A 118 -21.88 -12.67 -4.76
N THR A 119 -22.30 -11.80 -3.85
CA THR A 119 -23.61 -11.13 -3.88
C THR A 119 -23.42 -9.66 -4.25
N GLN A 120 -24.33 -9.12 -5.08
CA GLN A 120 -24.26 -7.71 -5.53
C GLN A 120 -24.36 -6.68 -4.40
N ILE A 121 -24.66 -7.11 -3.17
CA ILE A 121 -24.86 -6.27 -1.97
C ILE A 121 -23.56 -5.58 -1.52
N VAL A 122 -22.38 -6.20 -1.70
CA VAL A 122 -21.09 -5.62 -1.27
C VAL A 122 -20.64 -4.47 -2.17
N GLY A 123 -21.12 -4.41 -3.40
CA GLY A 123 -20.82 -3.30 -4.33
C GLY A 123 -21.23 -1.92 -3.82
N ALA A 124 -22.26 -1.86 -2.97
CA ALA A 124 -22.79 -0.60 -2.43
C ALA A 124 -21.95 0.00 -1.29
N TRP A 125 -21.21 -0.84 -0.54
CA TRP A 125 -20.46 -0.46 0.67
C TRP A 125 -18.95 -0.66 0.53
N SER A 126 -18.43 -0.89 -0.68
CA SER A 126 -17.01 -1.16 -0.85
C SER A 126 -16.18 0.14 -0.85
N PRO A 127 -15.00 0.17 -0.17
CA PRO A 127 -14.06 1.29 -0.26
C PRO A 127 -13.65 1.64 -1.70
N GLY A 128 -13.73 0.67 -2.62
CA GLY A 128 -13.49 0.86 -4.04
C GLY A 128 -14.51 1.77 -4.75
N ARG A 129 -15.74 1.92 -4.21
CA ARG A 129 -16.72 2.88 -4.74
C ARG A 129 -16.28 4.32 -4.46
N VAL A 130 -15.84 4.59 -3.25
CA VAL A 130 -15.32 5.92 -2.85
C VAL A 130 -14.10 6.28 -3.69
N SER A 131 -13.19 5.33 -3.92
CA SER A 131 -12.01 5.55 -4.78
C SER A 131 -12.39 5.85 -6.24
N ARG A 132 -13.41 5.19 -6.78
CA ARG A 132 -13.88 5.44 -8.16
C ARG A 132 -14.58 6.78 -8.35
N GLN A 133 -15.15 7.34 -7.30
CA GLN A 133 -15.84 8.64 -7.31
C GLN A 133 -14.89 9.82 -7.06
N ARG A 134 -13.62 9.56 -6.73
CA ARG A 134 -12.64 10.63 -6.54
C ARG A 134 -12.40 11.36 -7.84
N ARG A 135 -12.34 12.68 -7.75
CA ARG A 135 -11.88 13.52 -8.85
C ARG A 135 -10.43 13.17 -9.18
N ILE A 136 -10.14 12.87 -10.44
CA ILE A 136 -8.83 12.39 -10.91
C ILE A 136 -8.09 13.41 -11.79
N SER A 137 -8.74 14.54 -12.12
CA SER A 137 -8.15 15.59 -12.94
C SER A 137 -8.58 16.98 -12.49
N TRP A 138 -7.71 17.94 -12.66
CA TRP A 138 -7.91 19.38 -12.42
C TRP A 138 -7.40 20.14 -13.61
N ALA A 139 -8.03 21.28 -13.94
CA ALA A 139 -7.63 22.12 -15.06
C ALA A 139 -6.26 22.78 -14.83
N SER A 140 -5.86 22.97 -13.58
CA SER A 140 -4.57 23.55 -13.20
C SER A 140 -4.09 23.07 -11.83
N THR A 141 -2.80 23.24 -11.57
CA THR A 141 -2.21 23.00 -10.24
C THR A 141 -2.85 23.89 -9.17
N ALA A 142 -3.19 25.14 -9.51
CA ALA A 142 -3.84 26.08 -8.58
C ALA A 142 -5.22 25.55 -8.16
N GLU A 143 -6.02 25.04 -9.08
CA GLU A 143 -7.31 24.43 -8.77
C GLU A 143 -7.18 23.19 -7.88
N ALA A 144 -6.16 22.35 -8.13
CA ALA A 144 -5.88 21.21 -7.29
C ALA A 144 -5.51 21.63 -5.85
N LEU A 145 -4.63 22.62 -5.70
CA LEU A 145 -4.24 23.15 -4.39
C LEU A 145 -5.44 23.74 -3.63
N GLU A 146 -6.29 24.50 -4.30
CA GLU A 146 -7.53 25.04 -3.70
C GLU A 146 -8.46 23.92 -3.24
N HIS A 147 -8.65 22.88 -4.09
CA HIS A 147 -9.48 21.72 -3.76
C HIS A 147 -8.99 20.98 -2.50
N PHE A 148 -7.69 20.73 -2.40
CA PHE A 148 -7.13 20.02 -1.26
C PHE A 148 -6.99 20.91 -0.02
N GLY A 149 -6.74 22.20 -0.18
CA GLY A 149 -6.67 23.16 0.92
C GLY A 149 -8.01 23.38 1.66
N LYS A 150 -9.14 23.13 0.99
CA LYS A 150 -10.49 23.20 1.59
C LYS A 150 -10.86 21.94 2.38
N LYS A 151 -10.11 20.84 2.24
CA LYS A 151 -10.34 19.60 3.01
C LYS A 151 -9.60 19.73 4.35
N LYS A 152 -10.34 20.07 5.38
CA LYS A 152 -9.89 19.98 6.77
C LYS A 152 -10.05 18.57 7.30
#